data_fdf0f1ffdf4cdc39b2ab1883d047c8f2
#
_entry.id   fdf0f1ffdf4cdc39b2ab1883d047c8f2
#
_cell.length_a   1.000
_cell.length_b   1.000
_cell.length_c   1.000
_cell.angle_alpha   90.00
_cell.angle_beta   90.00
_cell.angle_gamma   90.00
#
_symmetry.space_group_name_H-M   'P 1'
#
loop_
_entity.id
_entity.type
_entity.pdbx_description
1 polymer ?
#
loop_
_entity_poly.entity_id
_entity_poly.type
_entity_poly.pdbx_seq_one_letter_code
_entity_poly.pdbx_strand_id
1 'polypeptide(L)'
;MKISMIGAGNLATNLAKALHSAGHDIIEVYSRTRVSADALAMQVEALPTNNIETLGRDADIYILALKDSVLADIIPSLCSGRNDAVFVHTAGSVSIDIFKGHAVRYGVLYPMQTFSKSRIVDFSVIPVFL
;
A
#
# COMPACT_ATOMS: atom_id res chain seq x y z
N MET A 1 -4.26 -2.80 12.77
CA MET A 1 -4.34 -3.44 11.46
C MET A 1 -2.93 -3.60 10.90
N LYS A 2 -2.63 -4.75 10.38
CA LYS A 2 -1.32 -5.01 9.76
C LYS A 2 -1.37 -4.59 8.30
N ILE A 3 -0.46 -3.70 7.91
CA ILE A 3 -0.43 -3.09 6.58
C ILE A 3 0.91 -3.37 5.90
N SER A 4 0.85 -3.78 4.64
CA SER A 4 2.01 -3.85 3.78
C SER A 4 1.93 -2.71 2.77
N MET A 5 2.96 -1.86 2.74
CA MET A 5 3.02 -0.71 1.84
C MET A 5 3.80 -1.09 0.59
N ILE A 6 3.13 -1.05 -0.55
CA ILE A 6 3.72 -1.37 -1.84
C ILE A 6 4.00 -0.07 -2.58
N GLY A 7 5.24 0.34 -2.54
CA GLY A 7 5.71 1.62 -3.06
C GLY A 7 6.37 2.45 -1.98
N ALA A 8 7.31 3.31 -2.35
CA ALA A 8 8.04 4.17 -1.41
C ALA A 8 8.30 5.58 -1.98
N GLY A 9 7.46 6.03 -2.90
CA GLY A 9 7.48 7.40 -3.40
C GLY A 9 6.86 8.38 -2.41
N ASN A 10 6.62 9.61 -2.85
CA ASN A 10 6.11 10.65 -1.96
C ASN A 10 4.75 10.32 -1.37
N LEU A 11 3.81 9.83 -2.18
CA LEU A 11 2.49 9.46 -1.69
C LEU A 11 2.57 8.30 -0.72
N ALA A 12 3.31 7.25 -1.06
CA ALA A 12 3.49 6.09 -0.19
C ALA A 12 4.11 6.49 1.14
N THR A 13 5.13 7.35 1.10
CA THR A 13 5.80 7.82 2.30
C THR A 13 4.84 8.58 3.23
N ASN A 14 4.09 9.52 2.68
CA ASN A 14 3.14 10.30 3.47
C ASN A 14 2.02 9.43 4.04
N LEU A 15 1.51 8.52 3.23
CA LEU A 15 0.44 7.61 3.62
C LEU A 15 0.91 6.65 4.72
N ALA A 16 2.07 6.03 4.55
CA ALA A 16 2.61 5.11 5.52
C ALA A 16 2.90 5.80 6.87
N LYS A 17 3.45 7.01 6.83
CA LYS A 17 3.73 7.78 8.05
C LYS A 17 2.44 8.15 8.77
N ALA A 18 1.41 8.56 8.03
CA ALA A 18 0.11 8.89 8.63
C ALA A 18 -0.56 7.67 9.26
N LEU A 19 -0.51 6.52 8.60
CA LEU A 19 -1.05 5.28 9.14
C LEU A 19 -0.29 4.82 10.38
N HIS A 20 1.03 4.90 10.34
CA HIS A 20 1.88 4.58 11.48
C HIS A 20 1.55 5.47 12.67
N SER A 21 1.40 6.77 12.45
CA SER A 21 1.03 7.73 13.51
C SER A 21 -0.36 7.48 14.08
N ALA A 22 -1.25 6.94 13.27
CA ALA A 22 -2.61 6.59 13.71
C ALA A 22 -2.68 5.26 14.48
N GLY A 23 -1.55 4.59 14.70
CA GLY A 23 -1.49 3.36 15.48
C GLY A 23 -1.58 2.08 14.68
N HIS A 24 -1.57 2.16 13.35
CA HIS A 24 -1.54 0.97 12.51
C HIS A 24 -0.11 0.43 12.41
N ASP A 25 -0.02 -0.87 12.21
CA ASP A 25 1.26 -1.57 12.14
C ASP A 25 1.69 -1.74 10.68
N ILE A 26 2.67 -0.96 10.25
CA ILE A 26 3.25 -1.11 8.92
C ILE A 26 4.30 -2.20 9.03
N ILE A 27 3.97 -3.40 8.56
CA ILE A 27 4.86 -4.56 8.75
C ILE A 27 5.94 -4.67 7.70
N GLU A 28 5.65 -4.24 6.47
CA GLU A 28 6.62 -4.29 5.38
C GLU A 28 6.46 -3.11 4.44
N VAL A 29 7.57 -2.74 3.79
CA VAL A 29 7.60 -1.75 2.73
C VAL A 29 8.30 -2.36 1.53
N TYR A 30 7.63 -2.36 0.38
CA TYR A 30 8.21 -2.79 -0.89
C TYR A 30 8.52 -1.58 -1.75
N SER A 31 9.69 -1.60 -2.40
CA SER A 31 10.02 -0.67 -3.48
C SER A 31 10.89 -1.39 -4.51
N ARG A 32 10.87 -0.91 -5.75
CA ARG A 32 11.74 -1.42 -6.80
C ARG A 32 13.21 -1.29 -6.43
N THR A 33 13.56 -0.23 -5.70
CA THR A 33 14.92 0.00 -5.26
C THR A 33 15.02 -0.23 -3.76
N ARG A 34 16.07 -0.93 -3.34
CA ARG A 34 16.29 -1.23 -1.94
C ARG A 34 16.50 0.03 -1.12
N VAL A 35 17.16 1.04 -1.70
CA VAL A 35 17.42 2.32 -1.02
C VAL A 35 16.10 2.99 -0.61
N SER A 36 15.13 3.04 -1.52
CA SER A 36 13.83 3.66 -1.22
C SER A 36 13.04 2.86 -0.21
N ALA A 37 13.08 1.53 -0.30
CA ALA A 37 12.42 0.65 0.65
C ALA A 37 13.00 0.84 2.07
N ASP A 38 14.33 0.83 2.18
CA ASP A 38 15.03 1.02 3.45
C ASP A 38 14.70 2.37 4.09
N ALA A 39 14.67 3.43 3.30
CA ALA A 39 14.43 4.78 3.80
C ALA A 39 13.03 4.90 4.41
N LEU A 40 12.01 4.40 3.74
CA LEU A 40 10.65 4.45 4.28
C LEU A 40 10.45 3.48 5.44
N ALA A 41 10.96 2.26 5.31
CA ALA A 41 10.82 1.25 6.36
C ALA A 41 11.40 1.72 7.69
N MET A 42 12.53 2.43 7.65
CA MET A 42 13.14 2.98 8.85
C MET A 42 12.22 4.00 9.53
N GLN A 43 11.47 4.78 8.77
CA GLN A 43 10.59 5.81 9.32
C GLN A 43 9.34 5.25 9.98
N VAL A 44 8.92 4.05 9.58
CA VAL A 44 7.67 3.43 10.07
C VAL A 44 7.91 2.10 10.78
N GLU A 45 9.17 1.81 11.09
CA GLU A 45 9.57 0.60 11.84
C GLU A 45 9.12 -0.69 11.15
N ALA A 46 9.25 -0.74 9.82
CA ALA A 46 8.85 -1.87 9.00
C ALA A 46 10.06 -2.59 8.42
N LEU A 47 9.82 -3.76 7.82
CA LEU A 47 10.84 -4.51 7.11
C LEU A 47 10.86 -4.09 5.63
N PRO A 48 12.03 -3.76 5.07
CA PRO A 48 12.12 -3.38 3.67
C PRO A 48 12.32 -4.60 2.77
N THR A 49 11.79 -4.53 1.54
CA THR A 49 12.10 -5.50 0.50
C THR A 49 12.03 -4.84 -0.88
N ASN A 50 12.82 -5.33 -1.81
CA ASN A 50 12.73 -4.96 -3.22
C ASN A 50 12.32 -6.14 -4.10
N ASN A 51 11.83 -7.21 -3.51
CA ASN A 51 11.39 -8.40 -4.22
C ASN A 51 10.00 -8.81 -3.75
N ILE A 52 9.03 -8.79 -4.66
CA ILE A 52 7.64 -9.16 -4.36
C ILE A 52 7.54 -10.60 -3.84
N GLU A 53 8.39 -11.49 -4.32
CA GLU A 53 8.33 -12.89 -3.90
C GLU A 53 8.72 -13.10 -2.44
N THR A 54 9.53 -12.20 -1.87
CA THR A 54 9.91 -12.28 -0.46
C THR A 54 8.96 -11.54 0.46
N LEU A 55 7.99 -10.84 -0.11
CA LEU A 55 6.97 -10.12 0.66
C LEU A 55 6.11 -11.12 1.43
N GLY A 56 5.87 -10.83 2.72
CA GLY A 56 5.10 -11.71 3.58
C GLY A 56 3.62 -11.81 3.19
N ARG A 57 2.92 -12.74 3.81
CA ARG A 57 1.49 -12.99 3.57
C ARG A 57 0.63 -12.66 4.80
N ASP A 58 1.22 -12.00 5.78
CA ASP A 58 0.56 -11.77 7.08
C ASP A 58 -0.20 -10.43 7.16
N ALA A 59 -0.09 -9.59 6.15
CA ALA A 59 -0.77 -8.30 6.18
C ALA A 59 -2.28 -8.47 5.98
N ASP A 60 -3.04 -7.63 6.67
CA ASP A 60 -4.49 -7.56 6.50
C ASP A 60 -4.83 -6.80 5.22
N ILE A 61 -4.01 -5.81 4.87
CA ILE A 61 -4.23 -4.98 3.69
C ILE A 61 -2.88 -4.66 3.02
N TYR A 62 -2.89 -4.69 1.70
CA TYR A 62 -1.78 -4.28 0.85
C TYR A 62 -2.17 -3.00 0.13
N ILE A 63 -1.46 -1.92 0.38
CA ILE A 63 -1.73 -0.63 -0.23
C ILE A 63 -0.72 -0.38 -1.34
N LEU A 64 -1.21 -0.30 -2.59
CA LEU A 64 -0.39 -0.13 -3.77
C LEU A 64 -0.35 1.34 -4.16
N ALA A 65 0.65 2.06 -3.68
CA ALA A 65 0.89 3.46 -4.00
C ALA A 65 1.96 3.54 -5.09
N LEU A 66 1.59 3.09 -6.28
CA LEU A 66 2.48 2.95 -7.43
C LEU A 66 1.92 3.73 -8.62
N LYS A 67 2.79 3.98 -9.61
CA LYS A 67 2.38 4.59 -10.88
C LYS A 67 1.43 3.64 -11.62
N ASP A 68 0.53 4.22 -12.40
CA ASP A 68 -0.49 3.48 -13.17
C ASP A 68 0.14 2.39 -14.03
N SER A 69 1.25 2.69 -14.68
CA SER A 69 1.94 1.74 -15.56
C SER A 69 2.54 0.54 -14.82
N VAL A 70 2.82 0.69 -13.54
CA VAL A 70 3.43 -0.37 -12.73
C VAL A 70 2.37 -1.27 -12.12
N LEU A 71 1.17 -0.75 -11.85
CA LEU A 71 0.10 -1.51 -11.20
C LEU A 71 -0.24 -2.79 -11.94
N ALA A 72 -0.47 -2.69 -13.25
CA ALA A 72 -0.86 -3.85 -14.07
C ALA A 72 0.21 -4.95 -14.04
N ASP A 73 1.48 -4.57 -13.96
CA ASP A 73 2.59 -5.51 -13.97
C ASP A 73 2.74 -6.24 -12.64
N ILE A 74 2.47 -5.55 -11.52
CA ILE A 74 2.75 -6.09 -10.19
C ILE A 74 1.58 -6.88 -9.59
N ILE A 75 0.35 -6.53 -9.94
CA ILE A 75 -0.85 -7.10 -9.34
C ILE A 75 -0.91 -8.63 -9.45
N PRO A 76 -0.66 -9.26 -10.61
CA PRO A 76 -0.73 -10.71 -10.69
C PRO A 76 0.20 -11.43 -9.71
N SER A 77 1.44 -10.96 -9.61
CA SER A 77 2.42 -11.55 -8.68
C SER A 77 2.10 -11.26 -7.24
N LEU A 78 1.68 -10.03 -6.94
CA LEU A 78 1.37 -9.60 -5.58
C LEU A 78 0.17 -10.34 -5.02
N CYS A 79 -0.89 -10.49 -5.80
CA CYS A 79 -2.13 -11.10 -5.32
C CYS A 79 -2.06 -12.62 -5.26
N SER A 80 -1.10 -13.22 -5.95
CA SER A 80 -0.96 -14.68 -5.99
C SER A 80 -0.70 -15.25 -4.59
N GLY A 81 -1.58 -16.15 -4.14
CA GLY A 81 -1.44 -16.80 -2.83
C GLY A 81 -1.80 -15.93 -1.63
N ARG A 82 -2.36 -14.75 -1.83
CA ARG A 82 -2.76 -13.84 -0.75
C ARG A 82 -4.27 -13.57 -0.76
N ASN A 83 -5.06 -14.65 -0.79
CA ASN A 83 -6.50 -14.56 -1.04
C ASN A 83 -7.30 -13.94 0.10
N ASP A 84 -6.79 -13.95 1.32
CA ASP A 84 -7.51 -13.44 2.49
C ASP A 84 -7.27 -11.94 2.74
N ALA A 85 -6.31 -11.35 2.05
CA ALA A 85 -5.97 -9.95 2.25
C ALA A 85 -6.83 -9.03 1.40
N VAL A 86 -6.90 -7.77 1.81
CA VAL A 86 -7.51 -6.70 1.02
C VAL A 86 -6.43 -5.99 0.24
N PHE A 87 -6.69 -5.72 -1.05
CA PHE A 87 -5.77 -5.00 -1.93
C PHE A 87 -6.41 -3.69 -2.35
N VAL A 88 -5.71 -2.59 -2.16
CA VAL A 88 -6.19 -1.28 -2.61
C VAL A 88 -5.10 -0.56 -3.38
N HIS A 89 -5.47 0.22 -4.39
CA HIS A 89 -4.54 1.14 -5.04
C HIS A 89 -4.96 2.59 -4.81
N THR A 90 -4.06 3.50 -5.05
CA THR A 90 -4.27 4.92 -4.79
C THR A 90 -4.30 5.76 -6.08
N ALA A 91 -4.33 5.11 -7.24
CA ALA A 91 -4.33 5.78 -8.54
C ALA A 91 -5.78 6.08 -8.97
N GLY A 92 -6.25 7.30 -8.72
CA GLY A 92 -7.64 7.66 -8.96
C GLY A 92 -8.11 7.52 -10.41
N SER A 93 -7.19 7.54 -11.38
CA SER A 93 -7.51 7.38 -12.80
C SER A 93 -7.56 5.91 -13.25
N VAL A 94 -7.15 4.97 -12.39
CA VAL A 94 -7.13 3.54 -12.71
C VAL A 94 -8.40 2.90 -12.15
N SER A 95 -9.08 2.10 -13.00
CA SER A 95 -10.27 1.39 -12.57
C SER A 95 -9.96 0.38 -11.46
N ILE A 96 -10.91 0.21 -10.55
CA ILE A 96 -10.88 -0.84 -9.54
C ILE A 96 -10.79 -2.23 -10.20
N ASP A 97 -11.29 -2.37 -11.43
CA ASP A 97 -11.29 -3.64 -12.18
C ASP A 97 -9.90 -4.17 -12.49
N ILE A 98 -8.85 -3.37 -12.28
CA ILE A 98 -7.47 -3.84 -12.46
C ILE A 98 -7.17 -5.07 -11.56
N PHE A 99 -7.88 -5.21 -10.44
CA PHE A 99 -7.73 -6.34 -9.54
C PHE A 99 -8.56 -7.56 -9.93
N LYS A 100 -9.51 -7.39 -10.86
CA LYS A 100 -10.46 -8.44 -11.21
C LYS A 100 -9.74 -9.69 -11.74
N GLY A 101 -10.09 -10.84 -11.17
CA GLY A 101 -9.43 -12.10 -11.51
C GLY A 101 -8.11 -12.34 -10.78
N HIS A 102 -7.60 -11.38 -10.01
CA HIS A 102 -6.34 -11.50 -9.28
C HIS A 102 -6.54 -11.44 -7.77
N ALA A 103 -7.44 -10.60 -7.29
CA ALA A 103 -7.74 -10.45 -5.87
C ALA A 103 -9.21 -10.76 -5.60
N VAL A 104 -9.50 -11.27 -4.40
CA VAL A 104 -10.88 -11.55 -3.96
C VAL A 104 -11.49 -10.29 -3.34
N ARG A 105 -10.69 -9.59 -2.52
CA ARG A 105 -11.11 -8.36 -1.85
C ARG A 105 -10.21 -7.23 -2.30
N TYR A 106 -10.78 -6.19 -2.89
CA TYR A 106 -10.00 -5.09 -3.42
C TYR A 106 -10.80 -3.81 -3.48
N GLY A 107 -10.10 -2.70 -3.58
CA GLY A 107 -10.73 -1.40 -3.64
C GLY A 107 -9.79 -0.32 -4.10
N VAL A 108 -10.27 0.93 -4.05
CA VAL A 108 -9.48 2.12 -4.35
C VAL A 108 -9.52 3.02 -3.12
N LEU A 109 -8.34 3.44 -2.68
CA LEU A 109 -8.20 4.40 -1.60
C LEU A 109 -7.90 5.76 -2.20
N TYR A 110 -8.74 6.74 -1.90
CA TYR A 110 -8.55 8.11 -2.37
C TYR A 110 -7.98 8.96 -1.24
N PRO A 111 -6.64 9.12 -1.18
CA PRO A 111 -6.02 9.87 -0.08
C PRO A 111 -6.06 11.38 -0.29
N MET A 112 -6.91 11.86 -1.16
CA MET A 112 -6.97 13.27 -1.53
C MET A 112 -7.09 14.19 -0.33
N GLN A 113 -6.30 15.27 -0.33
CA GLN A 113 -6.37 16.35 0.65
C GLN A 113 -6.10 15.92 2.09
N THR A 114 -5.77 14.67 2.30
CA THR A 114 -5.58 14.12 3.63
C THR A 114 -4.16 14.32 4.14
N PHE A 115 -3.27 14.82 3.29
CA PHE A 115 -1.84 14.94 3.61
C PHE A 115 -1.37 16.39 3.69
N SER A 116 -2.24 17.28 4.15
CA SER A 116 -1.78 18.62 4.49
C SER A 116 -0.86 18.52 5.71
N LYS A 117 0.16 19.36 5.76
CA LYS A 117 1.18 19.32 6.82
C LYS A 117 0.60 19.49 8.23
N SER A 118 -0.59 20.03 8.36
CA SER A 118 -1.21 20.35 9.63
C SER A 118 -2.25 19.33 10.09
N ARG A 119 -2.44 18.22 9.34
CA ARG A 119 -3.50 17.26 9.67
C ARG A 119 -2.97 15.86 9.85
N ILE A 120 -3.34 15.27 10.97
CA ILE A 120 -3.27 13.82 11.15
C ILE A 120 -4.57 13.26 10.61
N VAL A 121 -4.47 12.30 9.70
CA VAL A 121 -5.64 11.73 9.04
C VAL A 121 -6.09 10.49 9.79
N ASP A 122 -7.38 10.42 10.08
CA ASP A 122 -8.00 9.20 10.60
C ASP A 122 -8.46 8.34 9.41
N PHE A 123 -7.66 7.35 9.06
CA PHE A 123 -7.94 6.48 7.93
C PHE A 123 -9.12 5.55 8.15
N SER A 124 -9.63 5.44 9.38
CA SER A 124 -10.81 4.61 9.63
C SER A 124 -12.08 5.20 8.99
N VAL A 125 -12.08 6.49 8.68
CA VAL A 125 -13.22 7.17 8.07
C VAL A 125 -13.02 7.47 6.58
N ILE A 126 -11.88 7.08 5.99
CA ILE A 126 -11.65 7.27 4.56
C ILE A 126 -12.34 6.14 3.80
N PRO A 127 -13.18 6.47 2.80
CA PRO A 127 -13.86 5.43 2.03
C PRO A 127 -12.88 4.57 1.24
N VAL A 128 -13.08 3.27 1.31
CA VAL A 128 -12.41 2.30 0.45
C VAL A 128 -13.49 1.61 -0.37
N PHE A 129 -13.38 1.68 -1.69
CA PHE A 129 -14.36 1.09 -2.60
C PHE A 129 -13.93 -0.30 -2.99
N LEU A 130 -14.69 -1.28 -2.55
CA LEU A 130 -14.41 -2.70 -2.79
C LEU A 130 -15.22 -3.22 -3.98
#